data_d7cb22bdf18ca0c18ea66535e2a4cbc4
#
_entry.id   d7cb22bdf18ca0c18ea66535e2a4cbc4
#
_cell.length_a   1.000
_cell.length_b   1.000
_cell.length_c   1.000
_cell.angle_alpha   90.00
_cell.angle_beta   90.00
_cell.angle_gamma   90.00
#
_symmetry.space_group_name_H-M   'P 1'
#
loop_
_entity.id
_entity.type
_entity.pdbx_description
1 polymer ?
#
loop_
_entity_poly.entity_id
_entity_poly.type
_entity_poly.pdbx_seq_one_letter_code
_entity_poly.pdbx_strand_id
1 'polypeptide(L)'
;NPRHVEIQIFGDTHGNIVHLGERDCSIQRRHQKVVEEAPSPAVNPELRARMGQAAVNVAKLVDYVGAGTVEFLLEASGDFYFLEMNTRLQVEHPVTELVTGQDLVEWQLRVAAGEPLPLQQHQIELKGHAIEVRLYAEDPAQNYLPQTGPVHFWHWEDLPGTRADHGVRVGCNVSPFYDSMLAKMITSAPDRTTAIRKLD
;
A
#
# COMPACT_ATOMS: atom_id res chain seq x y z
N ASN A 1 -14.19 -14.71 -9.02
CA ASN A 1 -12.84 -14.61 -8.44
C ASN A 1 -12.92 -13.61 -7.28
N PRO A 2 -12.44 -13.96 -6.10
CA PRO A 2 -12.38 -13.04 -4.97
C PRO A 2 -11.37 -11.92 -5.27
N ARG A 3 -11.54 -10.78 -4.59
CA ARG A 3 -10.56 -9.70 -4.59
C ARG A 3 -9.61 -9.85 -3.41
N HIS A 4 -8.38 -9.42 -3.59
CA HIS A 4 -7.41 -9.27 -2.51
C HIS A 4 -7.52 -7.84 -1.98
N VAL A 5 -8.10 -7.70 -0.81
CA VAL A 5 -8.29 -6.41 -0.14
C VAL A 5 -7.61 -6.46 1.22
N GLU A 6 -6.88 -5.42 1.56
CA GLU A 6 -6.12 -5.36 2.81
C GLU A 6 -6.44 -4.08 3.58
N ILE A 7 -6.39 -4.16 4.90
CA ILE A 7 -6.65 -3.04 5.81
C ILE A 7 -5.33 -2.59 6.44
N GLN A 8 -4.96 -1.33 6.23
CA GLN A 8 -3.86 -0.73 6.97
C GLN A 8 -4.27 -0.49 8.41
N ILE A 9 -3.53 -1.08 9.34
CA ILE A 9 -3.68 -0.81 10.78
C ILE A 9 -2.45 -0.09 11.32
N PHE A 10 -2.64 0.59 12.45
CA PHE A 10 -1.54 1.16 13.22
C PHE A 10 -1.86 1.11 14.71
N GLY A 11 -0.92 0.62 15.52
CA GLY A 11 -1.03 0.54 16.98
C GLY A 11 0.07 1.33 17.68
N ASP A 12 -0.21 1.86 18.89
CA ASP A 12 0.79 2.47 19.77
C ASP A 12 1.02 1.66 21.05
N THR A 13 1.99 2.07 21.85
CA THR A 13 2.31 1.44 23.14
C THR A 13 1.31 1.77 24.24
N HIS A 14 0.32 2.61 23.98
CA HIS A 14 -0.74 3.02 24.92
C HIS A 14 -2.04 2.22 24.75
N GLY A 15 -2.05 1.24 23.84
CA GLY A 15 -3.20 0.39 23.54
C GLY A 15 -4.19 0.98 22.53
N ASN A 16 -3.86 2.11 21.90
CA ASN A 16 -4.66 2.65 20.82
C ASN A 16 -4.32 1.92 19.52
N ILE A 17 -5.34 1.48 18.81
CA ILE A 17 -5.22 0.85 17.48
C ILE A 17 -6.28 1.46 16.57
N VAL A 18 -5.86 1.91 15.38
CA VAL A 18 -6.72 2.46 14.34
C VAL A 18 -6.52 1.72 13.03
N HIS A 19 -7.49 1.86 12.12
CA HIS A 19 -7.31 1.49 10.72
C HIS A 19 -7.35 2.73 9.83
N LEU A 20 -6.57 2.73 8.75
CA LEU A 20 -6.46 3.83 7.79
C LEU A 20 -7.14 3.50 6.45
N GLY A 21 -8.18 2.68 6.48
CA GLY A 21 -8.88 2.22 5.29
C GLY A 21 -8.20 1.05 4.60
N GLU A 22 -8.73 0.72 3.42
CA GLU A 22 -8.32 -0.43 2.63
C GLU A 22 -7.53 -0.04 1.39
N ARG A 23 -6.77 -1.03 0.91
CA ARG A 23 -6.16 -1.08 -0.43
C ARG A 23 -6.71 -2.28 -1.19
N ASP A 24 -6.89 -2.14 -2.49
CA ASP A 24 -7.16 -3.25 -3.41
C ASP A 24 -5.85 -3.68 -4.08
N CYS A 25 -5.45 -4.91 -3.87
CA CYS A 25 -4.23 -5.50 -4.40
C CYS A 25 -4.52 -6.69 -5.29
N SER A 26 -5.67 -6.69 -5.98
CA SER A 26 -6.13 -7.82 -6.79
C SER A 26 -5.34 -8.02 -8.09
N ILE A 27 -4.67 -6.98 -8.60
CA ILE A 27 -3.86 -7.07 -9.82
C ILE A 27 -2.48 -7.60 -9.46
N GLN A 28 -2.31 -8.89 -9.69
CA GLN A 28 -1.12 -9.64 -9.31
C GLN A 28 -0.60 -10.50 -10.46
N ARG A 29 0.69 -10.77 -10.46
CA ARG A 29 1.33 -11.75 -11.32
C ARG A 29 2.03 -12.81 -10.45
N ARG A 30 1.59 -14.07 -10.55
CA ARG A 30 2.15 -15.18 -9.75
C ARG A 30 2.18 -14.89 -8.25
N HIS A 31 1.07 -14.34 -7.71
CA HIS A 31 0.91 -13.91 -6.32
C HIS A 31 1.76 -12.70 -5.90
N GLN A 32 2.44 -12.04 -6.84
CA GLN A 32 3.15 -10.80 -6.61
C GLN A 32 2.24 -9.62 -6.98
N LYS A 33 2.02 -8.71 -6.04
CA LYS A 33 1.27 -7.47 -6.27
C LYS A 33 1.99 -6.63 -7.32
N VAL A 34 1.25 -6.06 -8.27
CA VAL A 34 1.80 -5.24 -9.37
C VAL A 34 1.15 -3.87 -9.41
N VAL A 35 -0.15 -3.82 -9.15
CA VAL A 35 -0.93 -2.58 -9.06
C VAL A 35 -1.74 -2.61 -7.78
N GLU A 36 -1.65 -1.54 -7.02
CA GLU A 36 -2.41 -1.33 -5.79
C GLU A 36 -3.17 -0.01 -5.86
N GLU A 37 -4.39 0.03 -5.34
CA GLU A 37 -5.19 1.25 -5.31
C GLU A 37 -5.89 1.45 -3.97
N ALA A 38 -6.10 2.69 -3.59
CA ALA A 38 -6.88 3.10 -2.43
C ALA A 38 -7.78 4.31 -2.77
N PRO A 39 -9.05 4.30 -2.31
CA PRO A 39 -9.77 3.16 -1.73
C PRO A 39 -10.13 2.10 -2.78
N SER A 40 -10.50 0.88 -2.34
CA SER A 40 -10.95 -0.18 -3.24
C SER A 40 -12.28 0.20 -3.91
N PRO A 41 -12.41 0.03 -5.24
CA PRO A 41 -13.69 0.27 -5.93
C PRO A 41 -14.78 -0.76 -5.58
N ALA A 42 -14.41 -1.86 -4.90
CA ALA A 42 -15.34 -2.91 -4.46
C ALA A 42 -15.85 -2.72 -3.02
N VAL A 43 -15.32 -1.74 -2.28
CA VAL A 43 -15.60 -1.55 -0.87
C VAL A 43 -16.40 -0.26 -0.66
N ASN A 44 -17.66 -0.41 -0.23
CA ASN A 44 -18.48 0.72 0.19
C ASN A 44 -18.19 1.11 1.65
N PRO A 45 -18.70 2.26 2.16
CA PRO A 45 -18.41 2.72 3.51
C PRO A 45 -18.81 1.73 4.62
N GLU A 46 -19.90 1.00 4.47
CA GLU A 46 -20.37 0.02 5.44
C GLU A 46 -19.42 -1.19 5.50
N LEU A 47 -19.03 -1.72 4.35
CA LEU A 47 -18.09 -2.83 4.26
C LEU A 47 -16.71 -2.42 4.79
N ARG A 48 -16.26 -1.19 4.48
CA ARG A 48 -15.01 -0.64 5.04
C ARG A 48 -15.02 -0.62 6.56
N ALA A 49 -16.12 -0.17 7.17
CA ALA A 49 -16.25 -0.14 8.62
C ALA A 49 -16.19 -1.56 9.22
N ARG A 50 -16.86 -2.54 8.60
CA ARG A 50 -16.83 -3.95 9.04
C ARG A 50 -15.42 -4.56 8.92
N MET A 51 -14.78 -4.39 7.76
CA MET A 51 -13.42 -4.91 7.53
C MET A 51 -12.39 -4.22 8.43
N GLY A 52 -12.49 -2.90 8.56
CA GLY A 52 -11.63 -2.10 9.44
C GLY A 52 -11.74 -2.54 10.90
N GLN A 53 -12.97 -2.73 11.40
CA GLN A 53 -13.18 -3.22 12.77
C GLN A 53 -12.64 -4.64 12.96
N ALA A 54 -12.79 -5.52 11.97
CA ALA A 54 -12.23 -6.87 12.01
C ALA A 54 -10.70 -6.83 12.11
N ALA A 55 -10.04 -5.98 11.30
CA ALA A 55 -8.60 -5.80 11.34
C ALA A 55 -8.10 -5.24 12.68
N VAL A 56 -8.78 -4.24 13.23
CA VAL A 56 -8.49 -3.70 14.57
C VAL A 56 -8.64 -4.76 15.64
N ASN A 57 -9.67 -5.62 15.56
CA ASN A 57 -9.85 -6.69 16.51
C ASN A 57 -8.72 -7.72 16.44
N VAL A 58 -8.26 -8.10 15.26
CA VAL A 58 -7.09 -8.98 15.08
C VAL A 58 -5.85 -8.38 15.74
N ALA A 59 -5.58 -7.09 15.48
CA ALA A 59 -4.44 -6.41 16.07
C ALA A 59 -4.50 -6.30 17.59
N LYS A 60 -5.69 -6.09 18.16
CA LYS A 60 -5.91 -6.06 19.62
C LYS A 60 -5.65 -7.39 20.31
N LEU A 61 -5.94 -8.51 19.64
CA LEU A 61 -5.71 -9.84 20.21
C LEU A 61 -4.24 -10.14 20.50
N VAL A 62 -3.32 -9.41 19.84
CA VAL A 62 -1.88 -9.62 19.97
C VAL A 62 -1.15 -8.36 20.50
N ASP A 63 -1.88 -7.39 21.04
CA ASP A 63 -1.35 -6.13 21.56
C ASP A 63 -0.39 -5.47 20.55
N TYR A 64 -0.81 -5.41 19.27
CA TYR A 64 0.05 -5.02 18.16
C TYR A 64 0.47 -3.56 18.24
N VAL A 65 1.78 -3.29 18.04
CA VAL A 65 2.37 -1.95 18.00
C VAL A 65 3.09 -1.72 16.67
N GLY A 66 2.91 -0.55 16.08
CA GLY A 66 3.49 -0.14 14.81
C GLY A 66 2.54 -0.28 13.62
N ALA A 67 3.12 -0.10 12.42
CA ALA A 67 2.41 -0.28 11.16
C ALA A 67 2.21 -1.77 10.86
N GLY A 68 0.99 -2.17 10.52
CA GLY A 68 0.66 -3.52 10.10
C GLY A 68 -0.48 -3.53 9.11
N THR A 69 -0.67 -4.66 8.44
CA THR A 69 -1.72 -4.83 7.44
C THR A 69 -2.40 -6.17 7.65
N VAL A 70 -3.73 -6.16 7.65
CA VAL A 70 -4.54 -7.39 7.70
C VAL A 70 -5.13 -7.62 6.32
N GLU A 71 -4.78 -8.75 5.71
CA GLU A 71 -5.20 -9.12 4.36
C GLU A 71 -6.44 -10.01 4.38
N PHE A 72 -7.34 -9.76 3.43
CA PHE A 72 -8.60 -10.46 3.27
C PHE A 72 -8.85 -10.88 1.81
N LEU A 73 -9.55 -11.98 1.64
CA LEU A 73 -10.24 -12.33 0.40
C LEU A 73 -11.67 -11.81 0.48
N LEU A 74 -12.03 -10.90 -0.44
CA LEU A 74 -13.35 -10.31 -0.55
C LEU A 74 -14.12 -10.92 -1.72
N GLU A 75 -15.30 -11.49 -1.45
CA GLU A 75 -16.23 -11.99 -2.46
C GLU A 75 -17.17 -10.91 -2.99
N ALA A 76 -17.78 -11.17 -4.15
CA ALA A 76 -18.76 -10.27 -4.76
C ALA A 76 -20.03 -10.10 -3.91
N SER A 77 -20.33 -11.04 -3.01
CA SER A 77 -21.41 -10.96 -2.02
C SER A 77 -21.18 -9.90 -0.94
N GLY A 78 -19.92 -9.45 -0.75
CA GLY A 78 -19.50 -8.61 0.37
C GLY A 78 -19.07 -9.42 1.60
N ASP A 79 -18.98 -10.75 1.48
CA ASP A 79 -18.36 -11.60 2.48
C ASP A 79 -16.84 -11.53 2.35
N PHE A 80 -16.14 -11.50 3.47
CA PHE A 80 -14.68 -11.43 3.48
C PHE A 80 -14.09 -12.41 4.47
N TYR A 81 -12.92 -12.95 4.13
CA TYR A 81 -12.25 -13.98 4.87
C TYR A 81 -10.81 -13.55 5.15
N PHE A 82 -10.41 -13.70 6.42
CA PHE A 82 -9.04 -13.44 6.86
C PHE A 82 -8.04 -14.34 6.10
N LEU A 83 -7.00 -13.75 5.59
CA LEU A 83 -5.92 -14.45 4.92
C LEU A 83 -4.66 -14.49 5.81
N GLU A 84 -4.11 -13.32 6.09
CA GLU A 84 -2.92 -13.18 6.94
C GLU A 84 -2.79 -11.77 7.52
N MET A 85 -1.85 -11.61 8.45
CA MET A 85 -1.43 -10.30 8.95
C MET A 85 0.05 -10.09 8.66
N ASN A 86 0.37 -8.99 8.00
CA ASN A 86 1.75 -8.56 7.78
C ASN A 86 2.15 -7.56 8.86
N THR A 87 3.10 -7.98 9.71
CA THR A 87 3.55 -7.22 10.89
C THR A 87 4.67 -6.24 10.54
N ARG A 88 4.49 -5.45 9.50
CA ARG A 88 5.45 -4.48 8.97
C ARG A 88 4.74 -3.45 8.10
N LEU A 89 5.44 -2.35 7.81
CA LEU A 89 5.06 -1.47 6.72
C LEU A 89 5.20 -2.20 5.38
N GLN A 90 4.24 -2.03 4.49
CA GLN A 90 4.25 -2.67 3.17
C GLN A 90 4.69 -1.70 2.06
N VAL A 91 5.06 -2.25 0.90
CA VAL A 91 5.52 -1.48 -0.28
C VAL A 91 4.44 -0.48 -0.70
N GLU A 92 3.19 -0.88 -0.68
CA GLU A 92 2.01 -0.17 -1.15
C GLU A 92 1.42 0.85 -0.16
N HIS A 93 2.11 1.14 0.96
CA HIS A 93 1.65 2.15 1.94
C HIS A 93 1.40 3.55 1.34
N PRO A 94 2.11 4.00 0.28
CA PRO A 94 1.91 5.34 -0.27
C PRO A 94 0.50 5.63 -0.74
N VAL A 95 -0.24 4.65 -1.27
CA VAL A 95 -1.64 4.91 -1.67
C VAL A 95 -2.52 5.23 -0.47
N THR A 96 -2.27 4.62 0.69
CA THR A 96 -2.93 4.99 1.95
C THR A 96 -2.52 6.38 2.43
N GLU A 97 -1.22 6.69 2.39
CA GLU A 97 -0.72 8.03 2.76
C GLU A 97 -1.39 9.14 1.95
N LEU A 98 -1.48 8.97 0.63
CA LEU A 98 -2.03 9.97 -0.27
C LEU A 98 -3.53 10.19 -0.09
N VAL A 99 -4.31 9.15 0.24
CA VAL A 99 -5.75 9.32 0.46
C VAL A 99 -6.11 9.73 1.89
N THR A 100 -5.22 9.50 2.87
CA THR A 100 -5.44 9.91 4.26
C THR A 100 -4.74 11.22 4.64
N GLY A 101 -3.75 11.62 3.86
CA GLY A 101 -2.88 12.76 4.17
C GLY A 101 -1.94 12.51 5.35
N GLN A 102 -1.64 11.22 5.67
CA GLN A 102 -0.77 10.85 6.78
C GLN A 102 0.57 10.31 6.27
N ASP A 103 1.64 10.51 7.03
CA ASP A 103 2.96 9.90 6.81
C ASP A 103 3.12 8.72 7.78
N LEU A 104 3.05 7.50 7.26
CA LEU A 104 3.10 6.28 8.07
C LEU A 104 4.52 6.00 8.59
N VAL A 105 5.55 6.46 7.89
CA VAL A 105 6.94 6.35 8.36
C VAL A 105 7.17 7.31 9.53
N GLU A 106 6.67 8.53 9.46
CA GLU A 106 6.68 9.46 10.59
C GLU A 106 5.95 8.86 11.80
N TRP A 107 4.77 8.24 11.58
CA TRP A 107 4.04 7.57 12.66
C TRP A 107 4.85 6.44 13.31
N GLN A 108 5.58 5.66 12.52
CA GLN A 108 6.48 4.62 13.06
C GLN A 108 7.55 5.21 13.99
N LEU A 109 8.17 6.32 13.59
CA LEU A 109 9.18 7.00 14.41
C LEU A 109 8.58 7.58 15.69
N ARG A 110 7.43 8.22 15.62
CA ARG A 110 6.72 8.78 16.79
C ARG A 110 6.32 7.68 17.79
N VAL A 111 5.72 6.60 17.31
CA VAL A 111 5.32 5.48 18.17
C VAL A 111 6.54 4.80 18.77
N ALA A 112 7.63 4.64 18.02
CA ALA A 112 8.89 4.10 18.55
C ALA A 112 9.51 5.01 19.61
N ALA A 113 9.27 6.33 19.53
CA ALA A 113 9.66 7.29 20.58
C ALA A 113 8.72 7.28 21.81
N GLY A 114 7.66 6.46 21.80
CA GLY A 114 6.70 6.34 22.88
C GLY A 114 5.55 7.33 22.83
N GLU A 115 5.39 8.06 21.71
CA GLU A 115 4.24 8.95 21.50
C GLU A 115 2.96 8.17 21.23
N PRO A 116 1.78 8.70 21.63
CA PRO A 116 0.51 8.13 21.23
C PRO A 116 0.26 8.36 19.73
N LEU A 117 -0.68 7.58 19.15
CA LEU A 117 -1.12 7.82 17.78
C LEU A 117 -1.56 9.27 17.56
N PRO A 118 -1.16 9.90 16.44
CA PRO A 118 -1.50 11.30 16.15
C PRO A 118 -3.00 11.56 15.96
N LEU A 119 -3.75 10.51 15.53
CA LEU A 119 -5.17 10.61 15.23
C LEU A 119 -5.97 9.47 15.90
N GLN A 120 -7.19 9.79 16.26
CA GLN A 120 -8.21 8.81 16.65
C GLN A 120 -8.97 8.33 15.41
N GLN A 121 -9.61 7.16 15.49
CA GLN A 121 -10.31 6.54 14.35
C GLN A 121 -11.29 7.49 13.63
N HIS A 122 -12.04 8.29 14.38
CA HIS A 122 -13.04 9.19 13.80
C HIS A 122 -12.47 10.42 13.07
N GLN A 123 -11.17 10.67 13.22
CA GLN A 123 -10.44 11.76 12.54
C GLN A 123 -9.80 11.31 11.22
N ILE A 124 -9.76 10.01 10.96
CA ILE A 124 -9.17 9.44 9.74
C ILE A 124 -10.21 9.50 8.63
N GLU A 125 -9.94 10.32 7.63
CA GLU A 125 -10.78 10.50 6.45
C GLU A 125 -10.04 10.02 5.20
N LEU A 126 -10.75 9.38 4.28
CA LEU A 126 -10.23 9.00 2.95
C LEU A 126 -10.69 10.05 1.93
N LYS A 127 -9.75 10.69 1.25
CA LYS A 127 -10.03 11.73 0.25
C LYS A 127 -9.36 11.41 -1.08
N GLY A 128 -10.14 11.47 -2.16
CA GLY A 128 -9.63 11.21 -3.51
C GLY A 128 -9.37 9.73 -3.77
N HIS A 129 -8.42 9.47 -4.65
CA HIS A 129 -8.03 8.13 -5.08
C HIS A 129 -6.54 8.12 -5.41
N ALA A 130 -5.82 7.07 -5.01
CA ALA A 130 -4.42 6.87 -5.35
C ALA A 130 -4.19 5.48 -5.93
N ILE A 131 -3.27 5.40 -6.88
CA ILE A 131 -2.88 4.15 -7.56
C ILE A 131 -1.36 4.07 -7.55
N GLU A 132 -0.84 2.93 -7.16
CA GLU A 132 0.58 2.59 -7.21
C GLU A 132 0.81 1.49 -8.24
N VAL A 133 1.89 1.59 -9.00
CA VAL A 133 2.39 0.52 -9.87
C VAL A 133 3.86 0.28 -9.57
N ARG A 134 4.27 -0.99 -9.61
CA ARG A 134 5.65 -1.39 -9.37
C ARG A 134 6.40 -1.54 -10.69
N LEU A 135 7.58 -0.96 -10.76
CA LEU A 135 8.51 -1.10 -11.89
C LEU A 135 9.57 -2.12 -11.56
N TYR A 136 9.67 -3.16 -12.41
CA TYR A 136 10.61 -4.25 -12.26
C TYR A 136 11.62 -4.30 -13.40
N ALA A 137 12.86 -4.66 -13.08
CA ALA A 137 13.87 -5.03 -14.09
C ALA A 137 13.61 -6.46 -14.56
N GLU A 138 12.62 -6.64 -15.41
CA GLU A 138 12.19 -7.93 -15.93
C GLU A 138 11.96 -7.86 -17.45
N ASP A 139 12.22 -8.95 -18.17
CA ASP A 139 11.96 -9.03 -19.61
C ASP A 139 10.66 -9.81 -19.89
N PRO A 140 9.56 -9.12 -20.30
CA PRO A 140 8.30 -9.76 -20.63
C PRO A 140 8.42 -10.80 -21.77
N ALA A 141 9.32 -10.59 -22.73
CA ALA A 141 9.52 -11.51 -23.85
C ALA A 141 10.17 -12.83 -23.41
N GLN A 142 10.89 -12.82 -22.29
CA GLN A 142 11.50 -13.98 -21.66
C GLN A 142 10.72 -14.44 -20.41
N ASN A 143 9.40 -14.38 -20.46
CA ASN A 143 8.52 -14.80 -19.36
C ASN A 143 8.86 -14.09 -18.03
N TYR A 144 9.17 -12.79 -18.12
CA TYR A 144 9.54 -11.93 -16.99
C TYR A 144 10.78 -12.40 -16.23
N LEU A 145 11.78 -12.87 -16.98
CA LEU A 145 13.08 -13.20 -16.39
C LEU A 145 13.71 -11.93 -15.81
N PRO A 146 14.16 -11.93 -14.55
CA PRO A 146 14.87 -10.80 -13.97
C PRO A 146 16.10 -10.42 -14.79
N GLN A 147 16.26 -9.12 -15.04
CA GLN A 147 17.38 -8.55 -15.76
C GLN A 147 18.33 -7.87 -14.78
N THR A 148 19.62 -8.09 -14.96
CA THR A 148 20.68 -7.53 -14.12
C THR A 148 21.65 -6.72 -14.96
N GLY A 149 22.40 -5.83 -14.32
CA GLY A 149 23.41 -5.04 -15.01
C GLY A 149 23.33 -3.55 -14.70
N PRO A 150 24.13 -2.74 -15.39
CA PRO A 150 24.22 -1.30 -15.13
C PRO A 150 22.99 -0.54 -15.63
N VAL A 151 22.54 0.41 -14.84
CA VAL A 151 21.52 1.38 -15.23
C VAL A 151 22.18 2.50 -16.02
N HIS A 152 22.01 2.51 -17.32
CA HIS A 152 22.61 3.50 -18.20
C HIS A 152 21.84 4.81 -18.26
N PHE A 153 20.52 4.76 -18.04
CA PHE A 153 19.64 5.93 -18.05
C PHE A 153 18.55 5.76 -16.99
N TRP A 154 18.31 6.81 -16.22
CA TRP A 154 17.21 6.92 -15.27
C TRP A 154 16.80 8.38 -15.20
N HIS A 155 15.52 8.65 -15.45
CA HIS A 155 14.95 9.98 -15.33
C HIS A 155 13.52 9.86 -14.81
N TRP A 156 13.17 10.70 -13.87
CA TRP A 156 11.82 10.89 -13.37
C TRP A 156 11.49 12.37 -13.43
N GLU A 157 10.31 12.72 -13.91
CA GLU A 157 9.79 14.08 -13.92
C GLU A 157 8.74 14.23 -12.83
N ASP A 158 8.93 15.18 -11.91
CA ASP A 158 7.97 15.49 -10.86
C ASP A 158 6.76 16.23 -11.43
N LEU A 159 5.66 15.52 -11.62
CA LEU A 159 4.40 16.09 -12.08
C LEU A 159 3.42 16.23 -10.91
N PRO A 160 2.53 17.24 -10.90
CA PRO A 160 1.53 17.40 -9.84
C PRO A 160 0.62 16.19 -9.68
N GLY A 161 0.61 15.62 -8.46
CA GLY A 161 -0.14 14.41 -8.13
C GLY A 161 0.49 13.12 -8.59
N THR A 162 1.82 13.15 -8.87
CA THR A 162 2.63 11.94 -9.06
C THR A 162 3.73 11.89 -8.00
N ARG A 163 4.19 10.68 -7.67
CA ARG A 163 5.29 10.39 -6.76
C ARG A 163 6.04 9.17 -7.29
N ALA A 164 7.35 9.17 -7.20
CA ALA A 164 8.16 7.96 -7.43
C ALA A 164 9.04 7.68 -6.22
N ASP A 165 8.93 6.49 -5.68
CA ASP A 165 9.83 6.01 -4.63
C ASP A 165 10.82 5.02 -5.24
N HIS A 166 12.10 5.38 -5.27
CA HIS A 166 13.15 4.56 -5.87
C HIS A 166 14.51 4.77 -5.21
N GLY A 167 15.36 3.75 -5.30
CA GLY A 167 16.78 3.84 -4.95
C GLY A 167 17.72 3.84 -6.16
N VAL A 168 17.15 3.94 -7.37
CA VAL A 168 17.89 3.82 -8.63
C VAL A 168 18.53 5.14 -9.02
N ARG A 169 19.76 5.06 -9.54
CA ARG A 169 20.49 6.19 -10.17
C ARG A 169 21.30 5.67 -11.34
N VAL A 170 21.64 6.56 -12.28
CA VAL A 170 22.55 6.24 -13.39
C VAL A 170 23.87 5.73 -12.83
N GLY A 171 24.37 4.63 -13.38
CA GLY A 171 25.61 3.97 -12.97
C GLY A 171 25.47 2.96 -11.82
N CYS A 172 24.31 2.83 -11.17
CA CYS A 172 24.10 1.72 -10.25
C CYS A 172 23.89 0.39 -11.00
N ASN A 173 24.15 -0.72 -10.34
CA ASN A 173 23.90 -2.06 -10.88
C ASN A 173 22.63 -2.67 -10.28
N VAL A 174 21.76 -3.21 -11.14
CA VAL A 174 20.68 -4.10 -10.72
C VAL A 174 21.30 -5.44 -10.36
N SER A 175 21.19 -5.82 -9.10
CA SER A 175 21.84 -7.00 -8.53
C SER A 175 20.99 -8.25 -8.75
N PRO A 176 21.60 -9.43 -8.99
CA PRO A 176 20.88 -10.72 -9.00
C PRO A 176 20.55 -11.24 -7.58
N PHE A 177 21.04 -10.58 -6.52
CA PHE A 177 20.90 -11.06 -5.14
C PHE A 177 19.68 -10.49 -4.40
N TYR A 178 18.98 -9.53 -5.01
CA TYR A 178 17.79 -8.88 -4.45
C TYR A 178 16.62 -8.97 -5.42
N ASP A 179 15.44 -8.58 -4.93
CA ASP A 179 14.25 -8.42 -5.78
C ASP A 179 14.53 -7.49 -6.96
N SER A 180 13.94 -7.79 -8.11
CA SER A 180 14.10 -7.03 -9.35
C SER A 180 13.34 -5.69 -9.37
N MET A 181 12.60 -5.36 -8.31
CA MET A 181 11.86 -4.10 -8.20
C MET A 181 12.82 -2.90 -8.15
N LEU A 182 12.65 -1.97 -9.08
CA LEU A 182 13.47 -0.76 -9.21
C LEU A 182 12.83 0.43 -8.53
N ALA A 183 11.52 0.55 -8.67
CA ALA A 183 10.75 1.70 -8.23
C ALA A 183 9.28 1.33 -8.05
N LYS A 184 8.56 2.20 -7.39
CA LYS A 184 7.11 2.28 -7.43
C LYS A 184 6.71 3.69 -7.86
N MET A 185 5.75 3.77 -8.76
CA MET A 185 5.19 5.01 -9.27
C MET A 185 3.77 5.14 -8.73
N ILE A 186 3.47 6.27 -8.13
CA ILE A 186 2.19 6.51 -7.47
C ILE A 186 1.54 7.74 -8.07
N THR A 187 0.25 7.66 -8.37
CA THR A 187 -0.56 8.81 -8.80
C THR A 187 -1.70 9.03 -7.84
N SER A 188 -2.07 10.29 -7.65
CA SER A 188 -3.23 10.66 -6.85
C SER A 188 -4.07 11.75 -7.52
N ALA A 189 -5.39 11.67 -7.31
CA ALA A 189 -6.35 12.60 -7.90
C ALA A 189 -7.64 12.65 -7.06
N PRO A 190 -8.55 13.62 -7.33
CA PRO A 190 -9.84 13.66 -6.65
C PRO A 190 -10.73 12.45 -6.88
N ASP A 191 -10.52 11.71 -7.97
CA ASP A 191 -11.29 10.51 -8.34
C ASP A 191 -10.42 9.47 -9.07
N ARG A 192 -10.92 8.23 -9.12
CA ARG A 192 -10.23 7.07 -9.71
C ARG A 192 -9.89 7.27 -11.19
N THR A 193 -10.82 7.79 -11.98
CA THR A 193 -10.64 7.97 -13.42
C THR A 193 -9.50 8.95 -13.71
N THR A 194 -9.43 10.02 -12.93
CA THR A 194 -8.36 11.02 -13.04
C THR A 194 -7.02 10.45 -12.57
N ALA A 195 -7.00 9.63 -11.51
CA ALA A 195 -5.78 8.95 -11.07
C ALA A 195 -5.23 8.00 -12.14
N ILE A 196 -6.09 7.22 -12.79
CA ILE A 196 -5.72 6.33 -13.90
C ILE A 196 -5.11 7.14 -15.07
N ARG A 197 -5.74 8.25 -15.47
CA ARG A 197 -5.23 9.08 -16.57
C ARG A 197 -3.86 9.71 -16.30
N LYS A 198 -3.53 9.92 -15.04
CA LYS A 198 -2.21 10.43 -14.65
C LYS A 198 -1.13 9.34 -14.67
N LEU A 199 -1.56 8.09 -14.61
CA LEU A 199 -0.64 6.96 -14.65
C LEU A 199 -0.23 6.61 -16.08
N ASP A 200 -1.09 6.92 -17.08
CA ASP A 200 -0.81 6.75 -18.51
C ASP A 200 0.21 7.78 -19.01
#